data_fb9dac07570cfd80e118a6105611b337
#
_entry.id   fb9dac07570cfd80e118a6105611b337
#
_cell.length_a   1.000
_cell.length_b   1.000
_cell.length_c   1.000
_cell.angle_alpha   90.00
_cell.angle_beta   90.00
_cell.angle_gamma   90.00
#
_symmetry.space_group_name_H-M   'P 1'
#
loop_
_entity.id
_entity.type
_entity.pdbx_description
1 polymer ?
#
loop_
_entity_poly.entity_id
_entity_poly.type
_entity_poly.pdbx_seq_one_letter_code
_entity_poly.pdbx_strand_id
1 'polypeptide(L)'
;MRLTAEQISENWDKLQEIIDETFDGERLEKIKELHDHFKDRMILAPASGTGWFHNAFPGGYVAHVINIIGWAKSYYELFKLQDMFVDDISEESVVFAALFHDLGKIGNMDEDYYVTNTDEWRAKKLQQYYVHNPAIHYMTVTDRSIWILNKFGIDMSESEYLGLRLADGLYEEANKSYYMEGAEWKAMKTNLPHIIHYADSSAARQEKEMFMLSGDSRIDFPKYMKGETKEEELVKDLDTDKLKDLFK
;
A
#
# COMPACT_ATOMS: atom_id res chain seq x y z
N MET A 1 -8.42 -13.39 7.15
CA MET A 1 -7.18 -14.10 6.79
C MET A 1 -6.08 -13.55 7.67
N ARG A 2 -5.24 -14.38 8.26
CA ARG A 2 -4.07 -13.95 9.03
C ARG A 2 -2.86 -14.66 8.45
N LEU A 3 -1.73 -13.99 8.42
CA LEU A 3 -0.49 -14.58 7.95
C LEU A 3 0.11 -15.49 9.03
N THR A 4 0.75 -16.58 8.63
CA THR A 4 1.61 -17.36 9.52
C THR A 4 2.96 -16.65 9.71
N ALA A 5 3.74 -17.05 10.71
CA ALA A 5 5.07 -16.48 10.93
C ALA A 5 5.99 -16.70 9.71
N GLU A 6 5.89 -17.86 9.07
CA GLU A 6 6.62 -18.18 7.84
C GLU A 6 6.24 -17.21 6.71
N GLN A 7 4.95 -16.99 6.48
CA GLN A 7 4.47 -16.07 5.45
C GLN A 7 4.89 -14.62 5.71
N ILE A 8 4.92 -14.20 6.97
CA ILE A 8 5.42 -12.86 7.35
C ILE A 8 6.91 -12.73 7.00
N SER A 9 7.72 -13.76 7.32
CA SER A 9 9.14 -13.79 6.97
C SER A 9 9.35 -13.81 5.45
N GLU A 10 8.65 -14.67 4.73
CA GLU A 10 8.72 -14.76 3.26
C GLU A 10 8.36 -13.42 2.58
N ASN A 11 7.34 -12.72 3.09
CA ASN A 11 6.97 -11.40 2.58
C ASN A 11 8.07 -10.36 2.84
N TRP A 12 8.71 -10.40 4.02
CA TRP A 12 9.84 -9.52 4.29
C TRP A 12 11.00 -9.77 3.34
N ASP A 13 11.39 -11.02 3.16
CA ASP A 13 12.49 -11.41 2.26
C ASP A 13 12.18 -10.99 0.81
N LYS A 14 10.94 -11.23 0.35
CA LYS A 14 10.47 -10.79 -0.97
C LYS A 14 10.52 -9.27 -1.14
N LEU A 15 10.15 -8.51 -0.10
CA LEU A 15 10.24 -7.05 -0.16
C LEU A 15 11.70 -6.58 -0.28
N GLN A 16 12.63 -7.21 0.47
CA GLN A 16 14.06 -6.90 0.35
C GLN A 16 14.60 -7.25 -1.04
N GLU A 17 14.19 -8.39 -1.61
CA GLU A 17 14.56 -8.77 -2.97
C GLU A 17 14.10 -7.72 -4.00
N ILE A 18 12.85 -7.26 -3.93
CA ILE A 18 12.33 -6.19 -4.79
C ILE A 18 13.17 -4.91 -4.68
N ILE A 19 13.57 -4.54 -3.46
CA ILE A 19 14.42 -3.37 -3.21
C ILE A 19 15.79 -3.55 -3.85
N ASP A 20 16.42 -4.70 -3.67
CA ASP A 20 17.75 -5.01 -4.22
C ASP A 20 17.76 -5.07 -5.75
N GLU A 21 16.66 -5.50 -6.35
CA GLU A 21 16.50 -5.54 -7.82
C GLU A 21 16.18 -4.17 -8.44
N THR A 22 15.57 -3.26 -7.65
CA THR A 22 15.06 -2.00 -8.19
C THR A 22 16.04 -0.84 -8.03
N PHE A 23 16.71 -0.76 -6.89
CA PHE A 23 17.53 0.39 -6.51
C PHE A 23 19.02 0.05 -6.53
N ASP A 24 19.85 1.07 -6.71
CA ASP A 24 21.30 0.94 -6.67
C ASP A 24 21.98 2.11 -5.92
N GLY A 25 23.32 2.01 -5.79
CA GLY A 25 24.18 3.07 -5.25
C GLY A 25 23.74 3.60 -3.89
N GLU A 26 23.93 4.89 -3.68
CA GLU A 26 23.63 5.58 -2.41
C GLU A 26 22.14 5.51 -2.04
N ARG A 27 21.26 5.50 -3.04
CA ARG A 27 19.81 5.40 -2.80
C ARG A 27 19.45 4.06 -2.16
N LEU A 28 19.99 2.96 -2.68
CA LEU A 28 19.81 1.62 -2.11
C LEU A 28 20.35 1.55 -0.68
N GLU A 29 21.55 2.08 -0.45
CA GLU A 29 22.17 2.09 0.90
C GLU A 29 21.28 2.78 1.93
N LYS A 30 20.75 3.95 1.60
CA LYS A 30 19.85 4.71 2.48
C LYS A 30 18.50 4.02 2.69
N ILE A 31 17.95 3.40 1.66
CA ILE A 31 16.71 2.61 1.77
C ILE A 31 16.93 1.41 2.70
N LYS A 32 18.06 0.72 2.59
CA LYS A 32 18.41 -0.39 3.49
C LYS A 32 18.61 0.10 4.93
N GLU A 33 19.28 1.21 5.14
CA GLU A 33 19.42 1.82 6.46
C GLU A 33 18.05 2.11 7.10
N LEU A 34 17.11 2.68 6.34
CA LEU A 34 15.75 2.92 6.79
C LEU A 34 15.04 1.61 7.14
N HIS A 35 15.14 0.60 6.26
CA HIS A 35 14.50 -0.69 6.47
C HIS A 35 15.09 -1.43 7.68
N ASP A 36 16.40 -1.39 7.88
CA ASP A 36 17.07 -1.97 9.05
C ASP A 36 16.63 -1.28 10.34
N HIS A 37 16.52 0.05 10.32
CA HIS A 37 16.06 0.82 11.48
C HIS A 37 14.64 0.46 11.90
N PHE A 38 13.74 0.28 10.95
CA PHE A 38 12.32 0.00 11.21
C PHE A 38 11.93 -1.47 11.09
N LYS A 39 12.86 -2.38 10.86
CA LYS A 39 12.61 -3.78 10.56
C LYS A 39 11.57 -4.43 11.46
N ASP A 40 11.79 -4.38 12.77
CA ASP A 40 10.91 -5.05 13.73
C ASP A 40 9.48 -4.51 13.72
N ARG A 41 9.32 -3.21 13.46
CA ARG A 41 8.00 -2.58 13.32
C ARG A 41 7.36 -2.93 11.99
N MET A 42 8.08 -2.80 10.87
CA MET A 42 7.56 -3.07 9.54
C MET A 42 7.05 -4.50 9.42
N ILE A 43 7.82 -5.47 9.93
CA ILE A 43 7.46 -6.89 9.89
C ILE A 43 6.13 -7.16 10.59
N LEU A 44 5.84 -6.46 11.69
CA LEU A 44 4.65 -6.70 12.50
C LEU A 44 3.53 -5.68 12.31
N ALA A 45 3.78 -4.58 11.60
CA ALA A 45 2.79 -3.54 11.40
C ALA A 45 1.55 -4.05 10.63
N PRO A 46 0.33 -3.64 11.03
CA PRO A 46 -0.87 -3.80 10.22
C PRO A 46 -0.92 -2.72 9.12
N ALA A 47 -1.58 -3.00 8.02
CA ALA A 47 -1.84 -1.99 6.98
C ALA A 47 -2.97 -1.02 7.36
N SER A 48 -3.90 -1.43 8.24
CA SER A 48 -5.00 -0.60 8.71
C SER A 48 -5.40 -0.91 10.15
N GLY A 49 -6.19 -0.03 10.77
CA GLY A 49 -6.67 -0.21 12.15
C GLY A 49 -7.87 -1.13 12.27
N THR A 50 -8.64 -1.33 11.21
CA THR A 50 -9.91 -2.07 11.25
C THR A 50 -10.00 -3.12 10.16
N GLY A 51 -10.65 -4.25 10.47
CA GLY A 51 -10.89 -5.33 9.51
C GLY A 51 -11.79 -4.94 8.33
N TRP A 52 -12.52 -3.81 8.44
CA TRP A 52 -13.34 -3.28 7.36
C TRP A 52 -12.54 -2.72 6.19
N PHE A 53 -11.31 -2.31 6.43
CA PHE A 53 -10.46 -1.78 5.39
C PHE A 53 -9.68 -2.91 4.73
N HIS A 54 -8.41 -3.09 5.08
CA HIS A 54 -7.55 -4.12 4.51
C HIS A 54 -6.43 -4.48 5.49
N ASN A 55 -6.03 -5.74 5.49
CA ASN A 55 -4.84 -6.26 6.18
C ASN A 55 -4.62 -5.72 7.62
N ALA A 56 -5.70 -5.67 8.45
CA ALA A 56 -5.64 -5.24 9.84
C ALA A 56 -5.13 -6.37 10.76
N PHE A 57 -3.93 -6.89 10.50
CA PHE A 57 -3.28 -8.00 11.20
C PHE A 57 -1.75 -7.86 11.13
N PRO A 58 -0.99 -8.55 12.00
CA PRO A 58 0.47 -8.51 11.97
C PRO A 58 1.03 -8.96 10.60
N GLY A 59 1.99 -8.21 10.07
CA GLY A 59 2.55 -8.42 8.73
C GLY A 59 1.72 -7.85 7.59
N GLY A 60 0.55 -7.27 7.90
CA GLY A 60 -0.36 -6.71 6.91
C GLY A 60 0.24 -5.56 6.11
N TYR A 61 1.08 -4.72 6.73
CA TYR A 61 1.76 -3.61 6.08
C TYR A 61 2.65 -4.08 4.93
N VAL A 62 3.58 -5.00 5.20
CA VAL A 62 4.50 -5.53 4.18
C VAL A 62 3.75 -6.23 3.06
N ALA A 63 2.75 -7.05 3.39
CA ALA A 63 1.91 -7.72 2.40
C ALA A 63 1.19 -6.72 1.48
N HIS A 64 0.67 -5.62 2.03
CA HIS A 64 0.02 -4.55 1.29
C HIS A 64 1.01 -3.82 0.37
N VAL A 65 2.17 -3.44 0.87
CA VAL A 65 3.22 -2.78 0.07
C VAL A 65 3.62 -3.63 -1.15
N ILE A 66 3.86 -4.94 -0.96
CA ILE A 66 4.18 -5.84 -2.08
C ILE A 66 3.04 -5.89 -3.10
N ASN A 67 1.79 -5.95 -2.63
CA ASN A 67 0.62 -5.98 -3.50
C ASN A 67 0.49 -4.67 -4.30
N ILE A 68 0.68 -3.52 -3.66
CA ILE A 68 0.66 -2.23 -4.34
C ILE A 68 1.77 -2.12 -5.39
N ILE A 69 2.98 -2.57 -5.10
CA ILE A 69 4.08 -2.57 -6.09
C ILE A 69 3.64 -3.36 -7.35
N GLY A 70 3.01 -4.52 -7.18
CA GLY A 70 2.49 -5.31 -8.29
C GLY A 70 1.42 -4.57 -9.11
N TRP A 71 0.44 -3.95 -8.43
CA TRP A 71 -0.58 -3.14 -9.09
C TRP A 71 0.01 -1.90 -9.76
N ALA A 72 0.94 -1.19 -9.12
CA ALA A 72 1.57 0.01 -9.67
C ALA A 72 2.35 -0.29 -10.95
N LYS A 73 3.13 -1.38 -10.98
CA LYS A 73 3.78 -1.86 -12.21
C LYS A 73 2.76 -2.18 -13.31
N SER A 74 1.65 -2.83 -12.95
CA SER A 74 0.59 -3.16 -13.91
C SER A 74 -0.08 -1.90 -14.48
N TYR A 75 -0.39 -0.91 -13.65
CA TYR A 75 -0.94 0.37 -14.11
C TYR A 75 0.06 1.18 -14.94
N TYR A 76 1.33 1.15 -14.59
CA TYR A 76 2.40 1.79 -15.36
C TYR A 76 2.46 1.24 -16.79
N GLU A 77 2.47 -0.10 -16.93
CA GLU A 77 2.44 -0.74 -18.24
C GLU A 77 1.12 -0.48 -19.00
N LEU A 78 -0.01 -0.47 -18.30
CA LEU A 78 -1.29 -0.11 -18.91
C LEU A 78 -1.29 1.33 -19.44
N PHE A 79 -0.73 2.29 -18.70
CA PHE A 79 -0.64 3.69 -19.12
C PHE A 79 0.23 3.83 -20.36
N LYS A 80 1.37 3.14 -20.41
CA LYS A 80 2.24 3.07 -21.59
C LYS A 80 1.48 2.51 -22.81
N LEU A 81 0.75 1.41 -22.61
CA LEU A 81 -0.03 0.76 -23.68
C LEU A 81 -1.16 1.65 -24.21
N GLN A 82 -1.70 2.54 -23.39
CA GLN A 82 -2.77 3.46 -23.77
C GLN A 82 -2.26 4.84 -24.19
N ASP A 83 -0.97 4.97 -24.51
CA ASP A 83 -0.32 6.23 -24.90
C ASP A 83 -0.56 7.38 -23.91
N MET A 84 -0.77 7.07 -22.62
CA MET A 84 -0.80 8.08 -21.58
C MET A 84 0.62 8.58 -21.29
N PHE A 85 0.73 9.86 -20.96
CA PHE A 85 2.03 10.48 -20.71
C PHE A 85 2.70 9.92 -19.46
N VAL A 86 3.82 9.19 -19.63
CA VAL A 86 4.63 8.60 -18.57
C VAL A 86 6.14 8.72 -18.83
N ASP A 87 6.53 9.60 -19.76
CA ASP A 87 7.92 9.75 -20.21
C ASP A 87 8.87 10.23 -19.11
N ASP A 88 8.33 10.92 -18.09
CA ASP A 88 9.06 11.38 -16.90
C ASP A 88 9.10 10.35 -15.77
N ILE A 89 8.49 9.16 -15.96
CA ILE A 89 8.34 8.14 -14.93
C ILE A 89 9.19 6.93 -15.29
N SER A 90 10.16 6.59 -14.41
CA SER A 90 10.87 5.32 -14.49
C SER A 90 10.15 4.22 -13.71
N GLU A 91 10.44 2.94 -14.01
CA GLU A 91 9.95 1.83 -13.18
C GLU A 91 10.45 1.94 -11.74
N GLU A 92 11.68 2.42 -11.54
CA GLU A 92 12.24 2.72 -10.23
C GLU A 92 11.37 3.73 -9.47
N SER A 93 10.96 4.84 -10.13
CA SER A 93 10.08 5.85 -9.50
C SER A 93 8.70 5.29 -9.14
N VAL A 94 8.16 4.37 -9.96
CA VAL A 94 6.91 3.67 -9.67
C VAL A 94 7.06 2.81 -8.42
N VAL A 95 8.12 2.00 -8.34
CA VAL A 95 8.39 1.15 -7.18
C VAL A 95 8.68 2.02 -5.95
N PHE A 96 9.45 3.09 -6.09
CA PHE A 96 9.74 4.02 -4.99
C PHE A 96 8.45 4.60 -4.38
N ALA A 97 7.59 5.17 -5.21
CA ALA A 97 6.36 5.75 -4.72
C ALA A 97 5.41 4.70 -4.10
N ALA A 98 5.32 3.51 -4.71
CA ALA A 98 4.54 2.40 -4.16
C ALA A 98 5.11 1.88 -2.83
N LEU A 99 6.44 1.77 -2.70
CA LEU A 99 7.13 1.30 -1.49
C LEU A 99 6.87 2.21 -0.30
N PHE A 100 6.84 3.53 -0.52
CA PHE A 100 6.85 4.52 0.55
C PHE A 100 5.54 5.29 0.75
N HIS A 101 4.48 5.07 -0.07
CA HIS A 101 3.22 5.82 0.05
C HIS A 101 2.63 5.73 1.47
N ASP A 102 2.75 4.59 2.10
CA ASP A 102 2.21 4.25 3.43
C ASP A 102 3.27 4.17 4.54
N LEU A 103 4.52 4.58 4.29
CA LEU A 103 5.61 4.50 5.27
C LEU A 103 5.26 5.20 6.60
N GLY A 104 4.45 6.25 6.54
CA GLY A 104 3.98 6.95 7.74
C GLY A 104 3.18 6.08 8.71
N LYS A 105 2.66 4.92 8.28
CA LYS A 105 1.97 3.93 9.13
C LYS A 105 2.92 3.15 10.03
N ILE A 106 4.24 3.32 9.88
CA ILE A 106 5.24 2.72 10.77
C ILE A 106 5.42 3.52 12.07
N GLY A 107 5.04 4.78 12.07
CA GLY A 107 5.16 5.65 13.24
C GLY A 107 6.21 6.76 13.07
N ASN A 108 6.79 7.20 14.17
CA ASN A 108 7.93 8.11 14.15
C ASN A 108 9.25 7.36 14.41
N MET A 109 10.33 8.05 14.71
CA MET A 109 11.63 7.39 14.94
C MET A 109 11.60 6.45 16.15
N ASP A 110 10.77 6.72 17.16
CA ASP A 110 10.79 6.03 18.45
C ASP A 110 9.55 5.18 18.71
N GLU A 111 8.37 5.57 18.18
CA GLU A 111 7.07 5.02 18.53
C GLU A 111 6.29 4.51 17.32
N ASP A 112 5.51 3.45 17.51
CA ASP A 112 4.63 2.87 16.51
C ASP A 112 3.44 3.79 16.19
N TYR A 113 2.96 3.76 14.94
CA TYR A 113 1.75 4.47 14.53
C TYR A 113 0.47 3.82 15.08
N TYR A 114 0.43 2.49 15.07
CA TYR A 114 -0.68 1.72 15.57
C TYR A 114 -0.33 1.02 16.88
N VAL A 115 -1.24 1.10 17.85
CA VAL A 115 -1.21 0.29 19.07
C VAL A 115 -2.44 -0.61 19.14
N THR A 116 -2.34 -1.74 19.83
CA THR A 116 -3.47 -2.65 20.00
C THR A 116 -4.63 -1.95 20.72
N ASN A 117 -5.82 -2.09 20.15
CA ASN A 117 -7.03 -1.55 20.77
C ASN A 117 -7.40 -2.35 22.02
N THR A 118 -7.44 -1.70 23.18
CA THR A 118 -7.82 -2.30 24.47
C THR A 118 -9.32 -2.31 24.69
N ASP A 119 -10.12 -1.62 23.88
CA ASP A 119 -11.58 -1.65 23.93
C ASP A 119 -12.11 -2.93 23.26
N GLU A 120 -12.39 -3.94 24.08
CA GLU A 120 -12.89 -5.24 23.61
C GLU A 120 -14.21 -5.13 22.82
N TRP A 121 -15.07 -4.19 23.17
CA TRP A 121 -16.33 -4.01 22.45
C TRP A 121 -16.07 -3.52 21.03
N ARG A 122 -15.22 -2.50 20.87
CA ARG A 122 -14.82 -1.98 19.54
C ARG A 122 -14.07 -3.05 18.72
N ALA A 123 -13.16 -3.78 19.33
CA ALA A 123 -12.46 -4.86 18.67
C ALA A 123 -13.43 -5.95 18.18
N LYS A 124 -14.40 -6.36 18.98
CA LYS A 124 -15.36 -7.43 18.64
C LYS A 124 -16.49 -6.97 17.72
N LYS A 125 -17.03 -5.77 17.91
CA LYS A 125 -18.23 -5.28 17.19
C LYS A 125 -17.88 -4.45 15.96
N LEU A 126 -16.81 -3.64 16.03
CA LEU A 126 -16.38 -2.77 14.95
C LEU A 126 -15.15 -3.32 14.22
N GLN A 127 -14.63 -4.48 14.62
CA GLN A 127 -13.38 -5.05 14.09
C GLN A 127 -12.20 -4.06 14.12
N GLN A 128 -12.24 -3.12 15.08
CA GLN A 128 -11.19 -2.14 15.29
C GLN A 128 -10.10 -2.74 16.18
N TYR A 129 -9.15 -3.44 15.56
CA TYR A 129 -8.09 -4.16 16.26
C TYR A 129 -6.96 -3.27 16.71
N TYR A 130 -6.72 -2.19 15.99
CA TYR A 130 -5.67 -1.21 16.27
C TYR A 130 -6.25 0.20 16.30
N VAL A 131 -5.61 1.07 17.05
CA VAL A 131 -5.92 2.50 17.15
C VAL A 131 -4.64 3.30 16.94
N HIS A 132 -4.77 4.56 16.58
CA HIS A 132 -3.64 5.46 16.48
C HIS A 132 -2.97 5.62 17.85
N ASN A 133 -1.64 5.57 17.86
CA ASN A 133 -0.86 5.76 19.09
C ASN A 133 -0.99 7.22 19.56
N PRO A 134 -1.54 7.47 20.76
CA PRO A 134 -1.70 8.83 21.26
C PRO A 134 -0.36 9.46 21.69
N ALA A 135 0.74 8.70 21.75
CA ALA A 135 2.06 9.20 22.13
C ALA A 135 2.74 9.97 20.99
N ILE A 136 2.30 9.78 19.72
CA ILE A 136 2.90 10.47 18.57
C ILE A 136 2.08 11.70 18.15
N HIS A 137 2.77 12.70 17.61
CA HIS A 137 2.09 13.88 17.06
C HIS A 137 1.18 13.48 15.89
N TYR A 138 0.03 14.16 15.78
CA TYR A 138 -0.79 14.02 14.60
C TYR A 138 -0.05 14.50 13.35
N MET A 139 -0.05 13.67 12.33
CA MET A 139 0.47 13.96 11.00
C MET A 139 -0.27 13.04 10.02
N THR A 140 -0.56 13.51 8.79
CA THR A 140 -1.09 12.60 7.77
C THR A 140 -0.08 11.50 7.47
N VAL A 141 -0.55 10.35 6.98
CA VAL A 141 0.34 9.24 6.63
C VAL A 141 1.36 9.68 5.57
N THR A 142 0.89 10.37 4.54
CA THR A 142 1.73 10.87 3.45
C THR A 142 2.77 11.89 3.91
N ASP A 143 2.39 12.85 4.75
CA ASP A 143 3.35 13.83 5.29
C ASP A 143 4.40 13.15 6.17
N ARG A 144 4.00 12.16 6.97
CA ARG A 144 4.92 11.38 7.80
C ARG A 144 5.85 10.53 6.95
N SER A 145 5.37 9.91 5.88
CA SER A 145 6.21 9.18 4.92
C SER A 145 7.33 10.06 4.38
N ILE A 146 6.98 11.24 3.89
CA ILE A 146 7.94 12.23 3.37
C ILE A 146 8.91 12.69 4.47
N TRP A 147 8.40 12.94 5.69
CA TRP A 147 9.25 13.34 6.82
C TRP A 147 10.27 12.25 7.18
N ILE A 148 9.87 10.97 7.19
CA ILE A 148 10.78 9.84 7.46
C ILE A 148 11.85 9.75 6.36
N LEU A 149 11.47 9.79 5.09
CA LEU A 149 12.41 9.76 3.96
C LEU A 149 13.46 10.87 4.07
N ASN A 150 13.04 12.08 4.42
CA ASN A 150 13.95 13.20 4.66
C ASN A 150 14.90 12.96 5.85
N LYS A 151 14.46 12.24 6.91
CA LYS A 151 15.32 11.90 8.05
C LYS A 151 16.47 10.99 7.66
N PHE A 152 16.26 10.09 6.71
CA PHE A 152 17.27 9.19 6.17
C PHE A 152 18.02 9.79 4.97
N GLY A 153 17.74 11.03 4.61
CA GLY A 153 18.37 11.71 3.47
C GLY A 153 18.11 11.02 2.14
N ILE A 154 16.94 10.37 2.00
CA ILE A 154 16.53 9.74 0.76
C ILE A 154 15.93 10.83 -0.14
N ASP A 155 16.65 11.17 -1.21
CA ASP A 155 16.20 12.15 -2.18
C ASP A 155 15.08 11.58 -3.05
N MET A 156 14.20 12.48 -3.50
CA MET A 156 13.10 12.15 -4.40
C MET A 156 12.94 13.20 -5.49
N SER A 157 12.54 12.78 -6.69
CA SER A 157 12.18 13.67 -7.78
C SER A 157 10.84 14.39 -7.49
N GLU A 158 10.53 15.43 -8.27
CA GLU A 158 9.21 16.10 -8.17
C GLU A 158 8.06 15.11 -8.42
N SER A 159 8.21 14.21 -9.40
CA SER A 159 7.21 13.20 -9.72
C SER A 159 7.03 12.20 -8.57
N GLU A 160 8.10 11.75 -7.94
CA GLU A 160 8.06 10.84 -6.77
C GLU A 160 7.42 11.54 -5.56
N TYR A 161 7.79 12.80 -5.29
CA TYR A 161 7.15 13.61 -4.26
C TYR A 161 5.64 13.71 -4.48
N LEU A 162 5.21 14.04 -5.71
CA LEU A 162 3.80 14.13 -6.04
C LEU A 162 3.11 12.75 -5.96
N GLY A 163 3.79 11.68 -6.38
CA GLY A 163 3.31 10.30 -6.24
C GLY A 163 2.99 9.94 -4.81
N LEU A 164 3.90 10.27 -3.88
CA LEU A 164 3.69 10.05 -2.44
C LEU A 164 2.63 11.00 -1.88
N ARG A 165 2.77 12.32 -2.14
CA ARG A 165 1.92 13.34 -1.54
C ARG A 165 0.44 13.20 -1.90
N LEU A 166 0.17 12.67 -3.09
CA LEU A 166 -1.17 12.57 -3.65
C LEU A 166 -1.72 11.14 -3.70
N ALA A 167 -1.06 10.17 -3.04
CA ALA A 167 -1.45 8.76 -3.04
C ALA A 167 -2.91 8.53 -2.62
N ASP A 168 -3.39 9.28 -1.62
CA ASP A 168 -4.79 9.23 -1.15
C ASP A 168 -5.80 9.80 -2.16
N GLY A 169 -5.34 10.39 -3.27
CA GLY A 169 -6.22 10.98 -4.28
C GLY A 169 -7.18 12.02 -3.67
N LEU A 170 -8.44 11.99 -4.12
CA LEU A 170 -9.47 12.91 -3.64
C LEU A 170 -10.08 12.52 -2.27
N TYR A 171 -9.65 11.43 -1.65
CA TYR A 171 -10.04 11.11 -0.26
C TYR A 171 -9.43 12.13 0.71
N GLU A 172 -8.26 12.71 0.37
CA GLU A 172 -7.68 13.82 1.10
C GLU A 172 -8.11 15.15 0.44
N GLU A 173 -8.87 15.97 1.17
CA GLU A 173 -9.42 17.21 0.61
C GLU A 173 -8.34 18.21 0.15
N ALA A 174 -7.20 18.25 0.82
CA ALA A 174 -6.07 19.10 0.45
C ALA A 174 -5.51 18.78 -0.95
N ASN A 175 -5.76 17.57 -1.47
CA ASN A 175 -5.32 17.14 -2.79
C ASN A 175 -6.18 17.71 -3.94
N LYS A 176 -7.37 18.22 -3.66
CA LYS A 176 -8.28 18.74 -4.70
C LYS A 176 -7.64 19.78 -5.61
N SER A 177 -6.80 20.66 -5.06
CA SER A 177 -6.13 21.70 -5.83
C SER A 177 -5.17 21.18 -6.89
N TYR A 178 -4.74 19.94 -6.79
CA TYR A 178 -3.88 19.25 -7.77
C TYR A 178 -4.68 18.51 -8.83
N TYR A 179 -5.80 17.88 -8.45
CA TYR A 179 -6.63 17.09 -9.34
C TYR A 179 -7.70 17.87 -10.06
N MET A 180 -8.19 18.99 -9.48
CA MET A 180 -9.22 19.82 -10.07
C MET A 180 -8.56 20.97 -10.82
N GLU A 181 -8.15 20.71 -12.04
CA GLU A 181 -7.49 21.66 -12.91
C GLU A 181 -8.42 22.82 -13.29
N GLY A 182 -7.94 24.05 -13.14
CA GLY A 182 -8.67 25.24 -13.53
C GLY A 182 -7.90 26.13 -14.50
N ALA A 183 -6.60 25.90 -14.66
CA ALA A 183 -5.71 26.65 -15.54
C ALA A 183 -4.53 25.77 -15.98
N GLU A 184 -4.07 25.97 -17.21
CA GLU A 184 -2.98 25.18 -17.83
C GLU A 184 -1.70 25.12 -16.95
N TRP A 185 -1.35 26.21 -16.28
CA TRP A 185 -0.17 26.25 -15.40
C TRP A 185 -0.33 25.44 -14.10
N LYS A 186 -1.55 25.01 -13.77
CA LYS A 186 -1.84 24.13 -12.64
C LYS A 186 -1.91 22.65 -13.04
N ALA A 187 -1.81 22.35 -14.33
CA ALA A 187 -1.88 20.98 -14.81
C ALA A 187 -0.74 20.16 -14.20
N MET A 188 -1.09 19.03 -13.63
CA MET A 188 -0.15 18.04 -13.14
C MET A 188 0.55 17.41 -14.34
N LYS A 189 1.88 17.53 -14.41
CA LYS A 189 2.68 17.08 -15.58
C LYS A 189 3.22 15.67 -15.42
N THR A 190 2.76 14.93 -14.43
CA THR A 190 3.14 13.53 -14.19
C THR A 190 1.91 12.70 -13.89
N ASN A 191 1.90 11.46 -14.36
CA ASN A 191 0.84 10.49 -14.06
C ASN A 191 1.18 9.58 -12.85
N LEU A 192 2.33 9.74 -12.23
CA LEU A 192 2.72 8.91 -11.08
C LEU A 192 1.71 8.95 -9.92
N PRO A 193 1.12 10.10 -9.54
CA PRO A 193 0.05 10.13 -8.53
C PRO A 193 -1.17 9.29 -8.89
N HIS A 194 -1.57 9.28 -10.17
CA HIS A 194 -2.69 8.47 -10.63
C HIS A 194 -2.37 6.97 -10.55
N ILE A 195 -1.15 6.58 -10.98
CA ILE A 195 -0.68 5.19 -10.92
C ILE A 195 -0.72 4.69 -9.47
N ILE A 196 -0.16 5.46 -8.53
CA ILE A 196 -0.09 5.06 -7.12
C ILE A 196 -1.48 5.02 -6.49
N HIS A 197 -2.31 6.05 -6.71
CA HIS A 197 -3.67 6.09 -6.18
C HIS A 197 -4.54 4.91 -6.68
N TYR A 198 -4.45 4.57 -7.98
CA TYR A 198 -5.19 3.43 -8.52
C TYR A 198 -4.64 2.10 -8.02
N ALA A 199 -3.33 1.99 -7.84
CA ALA A 199 -2.69 0.80 -7.31
C ALA A 199 -3.12 0.55 -5.86
N ASP A 200 -3.08 1.57 -5.00
CA ASP A 200 -3.51 1.47 -3.61
C ASP A 200 -5.01 1.11 -3.51
N SER A 201 -5.86 1.84 -4.23
CA SER A 201 -7.30 1.56 -4.24
C SER A 201 -7.61 0.12 -4.71
N SER A 202 -6.90 -0.37 -5.73
CA SER A 202 -7.08 -1.74 -6.26
C SER A 202 -6.58 -2.79 -5.29
N ALA A 203 -5.40 -2.59 -4.69
CA ALA A 203 -4.83 -3.48 -3.70
C ALA A 203 -5.72 -3.58 -2.46
N ALA A 204 -6.12 -2.43 -1.90
CA ALA A 204 -7.00 -2.37 -0.74
C ALA A 204 -8.35 -3.05 -1.01
N ARG A 205 -8.91 -2.88 -2.21
CA ARG A 205 -10.15 -3.53 -2.63
C ARG A 205 -9.98 -5.03 -2.73
N GLN A 206 -8.93 -5.51 -3.39
CA GLN A 206 -8.61 -6.93 -3.53
C GLN A 206 -8.42 -7.60 -2.16
N GLU A 207 -7.62 -6.98 -1.29
CA GLU A 207 -7.34 -7.49 0.05
C GLU A 207 -8.58 -7.57 0.91
N LYS A 208 -9.46 -6.58 0.81
CA LYS A 208 -10.77 -6.58 1.46
C LYS A 208 -11.64 -7.74 0.96
N GLU A 209 -11.71 -7.96 -0.34
CA GLU A 209 -12.49 -9.06 -0.92
C GLU A 209 -11.93 -10.42 -0.51
N MET A 210 -10.62 -10.60 -0.51
CA MET A 210 -9.98 -11.83 -0.02
C MET A 210 -10.26 -12.08 1.46
N PHE A 211 -10.22 -11.03 2.29
CA PHE A 211 -10.59 -11.13 3.71
C PHE A 211 -12.05 -11.58 3.88
N MET A 212 -12.94 -11.04 3.09
CA MET A 212 -14.37 -11.39 3.10
C MET A 212 -14.60 -12.85 2.68
N LEU A 213 -13.92 -13.32 1.64
CA LEU A 213 -14.04 -14.68 1.11
C LEU A 213 -13.43 -15.74 2.05
N SER A 214 -12.45 -15.36 2.88
CA SER A 214 -11.82 -16.29 3.84
C SER A 214 -12.76 -16.74 4.98
N GLY A 215 -13.97 -16.20 5.07
CA GLY A 215 -14.93 -16.49 6.12
C GLY A 215 -14.57 -15.95 7.51
N ASP A 216 -13.45 -15.25 7.61
CA ASP A 216 -12.96 -14.62 8.86
C ASP A 216 -13.67 -13.27 9.12
N SER A 217 -14.51 -12.84 8.17
CA SER A 217 -15.33 -11.65 8.27
C SER A 217 -16.55 -11.93 9.16
N ARG A 218 -16.70 -11.16 10.24
CA ARG A 218 -17.91 -11.14 11.09
C ARG A 218 -19.01 -10.24 10.54
N ILE A 219 -18.83 -9.78 9.29
CA ILE A 219 -19.74 -8.86 8.63
C ILE A 219 -20.85 -9.67 7.97
N ASP A 220 -22.08 -9.27 8.20
CA ASP A 220 -23.25 -9.82 7.51
C ASP A 220 -23.36 -9.20 6.11
N PHE A 221 -22.66 -9.82 5.15
CA PHE A 221 -22.78 -9.43 3.74
C PHE A 221 -24.07 -9.96 3.12
N PRO A 222 -24.59 -9.28 2.06
CA PRO A 222 -25.68 -9.81 1.27
C PRO A 222 -25.39 -11.26 0.82
N LYS A 223 -26.43 -12.09 0.74
CA LYS A 223 -26.30 -13.53 0.44
C LYS A 223 -25.47 -13.87 -0.81
N TYR A 224 -25.52 -13.01 -1.84
CA TYR A 224 -24.72 -13.20 -3.05
C TYR A 224 -23.20 -13.02 -2.85
N MET A 225 -22.79 -12.31 -1.77
CA MET A 225 -21.39 -12.14 -1.37
C MET A 225 -20.93 -13.26 -0.43
N LYS A 226 -21.87 -13.98 0.20
CA LYS A 226 -21.59 -15.17 1.01
C LYS A 226 -21.50 -16.41 0.16
N GLY A 227 -21.13 -16.30 -1.11
CA GLY A 227 -21.19 -17.38 -2.09
C GLY A 227 -21.06 -18.77 -1.46
N GLU A 228 -22.04 -19.63 -1.72
CA GLU A 228 -21.98 -21.07 -1.40
C GLU A 228 -20.90 -21.79 -2.26
N THR A 229 -20.15 -21.01 -3.05
CA THR A 229 -19.03 -21.48 -3.86
C THR A 229 -17.87 -21.83 -2.93
N LYS A 230 -17.64 -23.12 -2.82
CA LYS A 230 -16.43 -23.65 -2.18
C LYS A 230 -15.21 -23.10 -2.91
N GLU A 231 -14.13 -22.80 -2.17
CA GLU A 231 -12.82 -22.34 -2.72
C GLU A 231 -12.39 -23.11 -3.98
N GLU A 232 -12.71 -24.41 -4.04
CA GLU A 232 -12.43 -25.28 -5.20
C GLU A 232 -13.20 -24.94 -6.49
N GLU A 233 -14.35 -24.26 -6.41
CA GLU A 233 -15.13 -23.86 -7.60
C GLU A 233 -14.69 -22.51 -8.13
N LEU A 234 -14.31 -21.57 -7.25
CA LEU A 234 -13.75 -20.26 -7.65
C LEU A 234 -12.39 -20.38 -8.36
N VAL A 235 -11.57 -21.34 -7.94
CA VAL A 235 -10.26 -21.60 -8.57
C VAL A 235 -10.39 -22.34 -9.91
N LYS A 236 -11.45 -23.14 -10.11
CA LYS A 236 -11.68 -23.88 -11.37
C LYS A 236 -12.12 -22.99 -12.54
N ASP A 237 -12.80 -21.88 -12.27
CA ASP A 237 -13.26 -20.95 -13.30
C ASP A 237 -12.24 -19.84 -13.64
N LEU A 238 -11.22 -19.67 -12.81
CA LEU A 238 -10.06 -18.83 -13.11
C LEU A 238 -9.07 -19.62 -13.95
N ASP A 239 -9.26 -19.60 -15.26
CA ASP A 239 -8.29 -20.12 -16.23
C ASP A 239 -7.02 -19.23 -16.17
N THR A 240 -6.14 -19.60 -15.23
CA THR A 240 -4.87 -18.90 -15.00
C THR A 240 -3.97 -18.91 -16.23
N ASP A 241 -4.17 -19.83 -17.18
CA ASP A 241 -3.41 -19.88 -18.42
C ASP A 241 -3.92 -18.85 -19.44
N LYS A 242 -5.23 -18.55 -19.45
CA LYS A 242 -5.79 -17.43 -20.22
C LYS A 242 -5.34 -16.07 -19.69
N LEU A 243 -5.21 -15.93 -18.37
CA LEU A 243 -4.66 -14.69 -17.79
C LEU A 243 -3.19 -14.49 -18.18
N LYS A 244 -2.37 -15.55 -18.16
CA LYS A 244 -0.97 -15.49 -18.60
C LYS A 244 -0.81 -15.17 -20.09
N ASP A 245 -1.77 -15.55 -20.93
CA ASP A 245 -1.75 -15.26 -22.37
C ASP A 245 -2.22 -13.83 -22.70
N LEU A 246 -2.95 -13.16 -21.80
CA LEU A 246 -3.31 -11.75 -21.91
C LEU A 246 -2.15 -10.81 -21.58
N PHE A 247 -1.10 -11.32 -20.92
CA PHE A 247 0.09 -10.55 -20.50
C PHE A 247 1.38 -11.01 -21.23
N LYS A 248 1.26 -11.71 -22.36
CA LYS A 248 2.33 -12.00 -23.32
C LYS A 248 2.21 -11.07 -24.52
#